data_705c97b0b8cd40cdbc341f14bec2c160
#
_entry.id   705c97b0b8cd40cdbc341f14bec2c160
#
_cell.length_a   1.000
_cell.length_b   1.000
_cell.length_c   1.000
_cell.angle_alpha   90.00
_cell.angle_beta   90.00
_cell.angle_gamma   90.00
#
_symmetry.space_group_name_H-M   'P 1'
#
loop_
_entity.id
_entity.type
_entity.pdbx_description
1 polymer ?
#
loop_
_entity_poly.entity_id
_entity_poly.type
_entity_poly.pdbx_seq_one_letter_code
_entity_poly.pdbx_strand_id
1 'polypeptide(L)'
;MNSESAEILEVPLAGGNMAGAVVKVGDTVRRPVGPQTPTVHRLLAHLRAQGVDWVPRVHGIDSKGREILDYIEGEVAHGEPPYLRKLETLTTIARRLREWHDATATFERKTDDVWWWPGKEPAEVICHVDFAPYNHVYRDGVFVGAIDFDVCYPGPRLWDLAYTAYRYVPLVPHSEDDVPDGPVFDLSVVAERTEYSLPERLARLDTFLAAYAGEDAALLYPASALLGWAVPRLVAMADWSDAQESAAVRDNGRMYRAHSEWIAAGGLGPAQQIDVVDLRV
;
A
#
# COMPACT_ATOMS: atom_id res chain seq x y z
N MET A 1 46.54 6.59 21.96
CA MET A 1 45.28 7.36 21.82
C MET A 1 44.21 6.36 21.45
N ASN A 2 43.41 5.92 22.44
CA ASN A 2 42.27 5.06 22.21
C ASN A 2 41.20 5.92 21.56
N SER A 3 40.89 5.66 20.29
CA SER A 3 39.62 6.12 19.68
C SER A 3 38.53 5.30 20.32
N GLU A 4 37.82 5.85 21.30
CA GLU A 4 36.52 5.37 21.70
C GLU A 4 35.66 5.40 20.43
N SER A 5 35.42 4.24 19.86
CA SER A 5 34.35 4.07 18.89
C SER A 5 33.07 4.43 19.62
N ALA A 6 32.51 5.60 19.33
CA ALA A 6 31.19 5.99 19.82
C ALA A 6 30.23 4.83 19.51
N GLU A 7 29.66 4.24 20.53
CA GLU A 7 28.71 3.15 20.41
C GLU A 7 27.50 3.70 19.63
N ILE A 8 27.33 3.21 18.41
CA ILE A 8 26.24 3.66 17.54
C ILE A 8 24.94 3.17 18.17
N LEU A 9 24.14 4.09 18.71
CA LEU A 9 22.87 3.78 19.37
C LEU A 9 21.89 3.24 18.35
N GLU A 10 21.51 1.96 18.49
CA GLU A 10 20.44 1.33 17.73
C GLU A 10 19.13 1.42 18.54
N VAL A 11 18.11 2.08 17.99
CA VAL A 11 16.80 2.23 18.65
C VAL A 11 15.79 1.35 17.91
N PRO A 12 15.24 0.29 18.54
CA PRO A 12 14.22 -0.53 17.91
C PRO A 12 13.01 0.31 17.49
N LEU A 13 12.51 0.08 16.27
CA LEU A 13 11.26 0.66 15.80
C LEU A 13 10.13 -0.34 16.07
N ALA A 14 9.03 0.19 16.62
CA ALA A 14 7.80 -0.58 16.83
C ALA A 14 6.94 -0.58 15.56
N GLY A 15 6.29 -1.70 15.27
CA GLY A 15 5.31 -1.82 14.20
C GLY A 15 5.67 -2.84 13.12
N GLY A 16 4.63 -3.33 12.42
CA GLY A 16 4.74 -4.29 11.33
C GLY A 16 5.09 -5.72 11.75
N ASN A 17 5.04 -6.63 10.79
CA ASN A 17 5.33 -8.06 10.99
C ASN A 17 6.81 -8.35 11.31
N MET A 18 7.68 -7.36 11.18
CA MET A 18 9.12 -7.43 11.47
C MET A 18 9.52 -6.68 12.74
N ALA A 19 8.58 -6.52 13.69
CA ALA A 19 8.82 -5.82 14.96
C ALA A 19 10.08 -6.35 15.66
N GLY A 20 11.01 -5.42 16.01
CA GLY A 20 12.27 -5.73 16.64
C GLY A 20 13.43 -6.06 15.68
N ALA A 21 13.17 -6.34 14.40
CA ALA A 21 14.23 -6.53 13.40
C ALA A 21 14.64 -5.21 12.71
N VAL A 22 13.84 -4.16 12.84
CA VAL A 22 14.11 -2.84 12.26
C VAL A 22 14.58 -1.89 13.37
N VAL A 23 15.73 -1.25 13.16
CA VAL A 23 16.28 -0.30 14.12
C VAL A 23 16.61 1.04 13.45
N LYS A 24 16.38 2.14 14.17
CA LYS A 24 16.84 3.47 13.80
C LYS A 24 18.27 3.67 14.27
N VAL A 25 19.10 4.25 13.39
CA VAL A 25 20.49 4.60 13.66
C VAL A 25 20.74 5.99 13.08
N GLY A 26 20.74 7.00 13.93
CA GLY A 26 20.77 8.40 13.47
C GLY A 26 19.59 8.71 12.56
N ASP A 27 19.86 9.21 11.36
CA ASP A 27 18.84 9.57 10.35
C ASP A 27 18.55 8.42 9.36
N THR A 28 18.92 7.19 9.73
CA THR A 28 18.75 6.02 8.87
C THR A 28 18.09 4.86 9.62
N VAL A 29 17.53 3.91 8.88
CA VAL A 29 17.06 2.62 9.39
C VAL A 29 17.97 1.49 8.97
N ARG A 30 18.00 0.42 9.76
CA ARG A 30 18.62 -0.88 9.44
C ARG A 30 17.53 -1.93 9.49
N ARG A 31 17.42 -2.73 8.41
CA ARG A 31 16.44 -3.82 8.34
C ARG A 31 17.05 -5.04 7.62
N PRO A 32 16.54 -6.23 7.88
CA PRO A 32 17.00 -7.44 7.20
C PRO A 32 16.86 -7.32 5.68
N VAL A 33 17.76 -7.98 4.96
CA VAL A 33 17.69 -8.11 3.48
C VAL A 33 16.97 -9.38 3.07
N GLY A 34 16.28 -9.32 1.93
CA GLY A 34 15.70 -10.46 1.24
C GLY A 34 16.27 -10.64 -0.17
N PRO A 35 15.88 -11.69 -0.88
CA PRO A 35 16.30 -11.91 -2.27
C PRO A 35 15.94 -10.76 -3.20
N GLN A 36 14.83 -10.05 -2.94
CA GLN A 36 14.34 -8.92 -3.71
C GLN A 36 15.09 -7.61 -3.44
N THR A 37 15.82 -7.50 -2.33
CA THR A 37 16.47 -6.25 -1.90
C THR A 37 17.32 -5.58 -2.98
N PRO A 38 18.16 -6.28 -3.77
CA PRO A 38 18.93 -5.65 -4.84
C PRO A 38 18.06 -4.98 -5.92
N THR A 39 16.95 -5.62 -6.27
CA THR A 39 15.97 -5.08 -7.23
C THR A 39 15.27 -3.85 -6.66
N VAL A 40 14.81 -3.92 -5.40
CA VAL A 40 14.17 -2.80 -4.69
C VAL A 40 15.12 -1.62 -4.54
N HIS A 41 16.41 -1.85 -4.23
CA HIS A 41 17.41 -0.79 -4.18
C HIS A 41 17.56 -0.07 -5.52
N ARG A 42 17.57 -0.80 -6.64
CA ARG A 42 17.59 -0.20 -7.98
C ARG A 42 16.33 0.60 -8.25
N LEU A 43 15.16 0.08 -7.85
CA LEU A 43 13.88 0.75 -7.99
C LEU A 43 13.86 2.07 -7.22
N LEU A 44 14.25 2.08 -5.94
CA LEU A 44 14.32 3.29 -5.11
C LEU A 44 15.32 4.31 -5.69
N ALA A 45 16.48 3.87 -6.16
CA ALA A 45 17.45 4.74 -6.81
C ALA A 45 16.89 5.36 -8.10
N HIS A 46 16.17 4.58 -8.91
CA HIS A 46 15.49 5.06 -10.11
C HIS A 46 14.42 6.11 -9.76
N LEU A 47 13.55 5.83 -8.80
CA LEU A 47 12.52 6.76 -8.32
C LEU A 47 13.13 8.09 -7.87
N ARG A 48 14.19 8.05 -7.09
CA ARG A 48 14.93 9.26 -6.67
C ARG A 48 15.49 10.03 -7.86
N ALA A 49 16.01 9.34 -8.87
CA ALA A 49 16.51 9.96 -10.10
C ALA A 49 15.40 10.60 -10.95
N GLN A 50 14.16 10.06 -10.88
CA GLN A 50 12.97 10.63 -11.52
C GLN A 50 12.32 11.78 -10.71
N GLY A 51 12.90 12.15 -9.57
CA GLY A 51 12.40 13.25 -8.74
C GLY A 51 11.35 12.85 -7.70
N VAL A 52 11.09 11.57 -7.51
CA VAL A 52 10.21 11.09 -6.43
C VAL A 52 10.97 11.17 -5.12
N ASP A 53 10.76 12.25 -4.37
CA ASP A 53 11.55 12.62 -3.19
C ASP A 53 11.00 12.08 -1.85
N TRP A 54 9.80 11.53 -1.86
CA TRP A 54 9.12 10.97 -0.70
C TRP A 54 9.40 9.46 -0.46
N VAL A 55 10.25 8.84 -1.29
CA VAL A 55 10.79 7.50 -1.03
C VAL A 55 12.18 7.60 -0.38
N PRO A 56 12.60 6.63 0.46
CA PRO A 56 13.91 6.67 1.12
C PRO A 56 15.05 6.52 0.11
N ARG A 57 16.19 7.13 0.41
CA ARG A 57 17.44 6.83 -0.28
C ARG A 57 18.03 5.54 0.25
N VAL A 58 18.70 4.83 -0.64
CA VAL A 58 19.47 3.63 -0.31
C VAL A 58 20.91 4.04 -0.02
N HIS A 59 21.44 3.61 1.12
CA HIS A 59 22.82 3.85 1.52
C HIS A 59 23.69 2.59 1.46
N GLY A 60 23.13 1.46 1.04
CA GLY A 60 23.83 0.19 0.90
C GLY A 60 23.50 -0.82 1.98
N ILE A 61 24.50 -1.65 2.32
CA ILE A 61 24.40 -2.73 3.30
C ILE A 61 25.43 -2.49 4.41
N ASP A 62 25.04 -2.66 5.65
CA ASP A 62 25.94 -2.52 6.80
C ASP A 62 26.81 -3.78 7.04
N SER A 63 27.75 -3.69 7.99
CA SER A 63 28.65 -4.78 8.34
C SER A 63 27.95 -6.01 8.95
N LYS A 64 26.68 -5.87 9.36
CA LYS A 64 25.82 -6.95 9.88
C LYS A 64 24.94 -7.57 8.77
N GLY A 65 25.10 -7.13 7.51
CA GLY A 65 24.31 -7.62 6.37
C GLY A 65 22.90 -7.07 6.31
N ARG A 66 22.62 -5.91 6.93
CA ARG A 66 21.32 -5.24 6.92
C ARG A 66 21.34 -4.09 5.92
N GLU A 67 20.24 -3.85 5.21
CA GLU A 67 20.10 -2.68 4.35
C GLU A 67 20.02 -1.39 5.19
N ILE A 68 20.51 -0.32 4.57
CA ILE A 68 20.55 1.03 5.14
C ILE A 68 19.70 1.93 4.27
N LEU A 69 18.58 2.43 4.82
CA LEU A 69 17.70 3.38 4.16
C LEU A 69 17.56 4.66 4.97
N ASP A 70 17.14 5.77 4.34
CA ASP A 70 16.75 6.98 5.07
C ASP A 70 15.66 6.63 6.10
N TYR A 71 15.74 7.24 7.28
CA TYR A 71 14.63 7.29 8.21
C TYR A 71 13.73 8.47 7.82
N ILE A 72 12.50 8.20 7.44
CA ILE A 72 11.51 9.24 7.16
C ILE A 72 10.86 9.62 8.49
N GLU A 73 11.12 10.84 8.95
CA GLU A 73 10.61 11.33 10.22
C GLU A 73 9.10 11.62 10.13
N GLY A 74 8.35 11.07 11.08
CA GLY A 74 6.90 11.18 11.17
C GLY A 74 6.29 9.97 11.86
N GLU A 75 4.99 9.84 11.73
CA GLU A 75 4.20 8.72 12.25
C GLU A 75 3.57 7.93 11.09
N VAL A 76 3.49 6.62 11.22
CA VAL A 76 2.63 5.81 10.36
C VAL A 76 1.22 5.79 10.94
N ALA A 77 0.21 5.75 10.08
CA ALA A 77 -1.17 5.74 10.54
C ALA A 77 -1.51 4.39 11.20
N HIS A 78 -1.61 4.40 12.51
CA HIS A 78 -2.20 3.31 13.29
C HIS A 78 -3.68 3.60 13.49
N GLY A 79 -4.53 2.66 13.07
CA GLY A 79 -5.98 2.90 13.06
C GLY A 79 -6.40 3.87 11.94
N GLU A 80 -7.43 4.66 12.19
CA GLU A 80 -7.94 5.67 11.25
C GLU A 80 -7.92 7.08 11.88
N PRO A 81 -6.76 7.71 12.02
CA PRO A 81 -6.71 9.07 12.53
C PRO A 81 -7.52 10.01 11.61
N PRO A 82 -8.15 11.08 12.17
CA PRO A 82 -9.12 11.92 11.45
C PRO A 82 -8.58 12.54 10.14
N TYR A 83 -7.26 12.73 10.03
CA TYR A 83 -6.67 13.29 8.80
C TYR A 83 -6.81 12.35 7.60
N LEU A 84 -6.92 11.03 7.79
CA LEU A 84 -7.13 10.09 6.67
C LEU A 84 -8.50 10.26 5.99
N ARG A 85 -9.47 10.84 6.71
CA ARG A 85 -10.82 11.11 6.18
C ARG A 85 -10.90 12.37 5.34
N LYS A 86 -9.90 13.26 5.41
CA LYS A 86 -9.87 14.51 4.64
C LYS A 86 -9.76 14.22 3.14
N LEU A 87 -10.52 14.95 2.32
CA LEU A 87 -10.41 14.87 0.86
C LEU A 87 -9.03 15.29 0.37
N GLU A 88 -8.38 16.22 1.08
CA GLU A 88 -7.01 16.65 0.78
C GLU A 88 -6.02 15.48 0.90
N THR A 89 -6.11 14.68 1.96
CA THR A 89 -5.29 13.47 2.12
C THR A 89 -5.57 12.48 0.98
N LEU A 90 -6.85 12.20 0.71
CA LEU A 90 -7.25 11.29 -0.36
C LEU A 90 -6.70 11.70 -1.72
N THR A 91 -6.81 12.97 -2.09
CA THR A 91 -6.31 13.50 -3.36
C THR A 91 -4.78 13.53 -3.40
N THR A 92 -4.12 13.78 -2.27
CA THR A 92 -2.66 13.70 -2.16
C THR A 92 -2.18 12.28 -2.41
N ILE A 93 -2.77 11.29 -1.76
CA ILE A 93 -2.40 9.89 -1.95
C ILE A 93 -2.61 9.43 -3.40
N ALA A 94 -3.73 9.81 -4.03
CA ALA A 94 -3.98 9.50 -5.43
C ALA A 94 -2.88 10.08 -6.36
N ARG A 95 -2.49 11.34 -6.15
CA ARG A 95 -1.41 11.99 -6.91
C ARG A 95 -0.05 11.35 -6.65
N ARG A 96 0.27 10.96 -5.41
CA ARG A 96 1.52 10.27 -5.08
C ARG A 96 1.60 8.88 -5.71
N LEU A 97 0.49 8.14 -5.75
CA LEU A 97 0.44 6.89 -6.48
C LEU A 97 0.60 7.09 -7.99
N ARG A 98 0.03 8.16 -8.55
CA ARG A 98 0.24 8.51 -9.95
C ARG A 98 1.72 8.82 -10.22
N GLU A 99 2.35 9.62 -9.41
CA GLU A 99 3.77 9.98 -9.51
C GLU A 99 4.66 8.72 -9.44
N TRP A 100 4.36 7.81 -8.53
CA TRP A 100 5.00 6.50 -8.43
C TRP A 100 4.85 5.70 -9.74
N HIS A 101 3.63 5.58 -10.25
CA HIS A 101 3.35 4.84 -11.47
C HIS A 101 4.04 5.43 -12.70
N ASP A 102 4.05 6.75 -12.85
CA ASP A 102 4.69 7.40 -13.98
C ASP A 102 6.22 7.22 -13.95
N ALA A 103 6.82 7.35 -12.79
CA ALA A 103 8.24 7.09 -12.61
C ALA A 103 8.59 5.62 -12.87
N THR A 104 7.81 4.68 -12.34
CA THR A 104 8.10 3.25 -12.47
C THR A 104 7.78 2.67 -13.85
N ALA A 105 6.92 3.33 -14.65
CA ALA A 105 6.70 2.95 -16.05
C ALA A 105 7.98 3.01 -16.90
N THR A 106 8.96 3.80 -16.48
CA THR A 106 10.27 3.92 -17.14
C THR A 106 11.39 3.09 -16.51
N PHE A 107 11.05 2.29 -15.47
CA PHE A 107 12.03 1.44 -14.81
C PHE A 107 12.48 0.31 -15.73
N GLU A 108 13.78 0.23 -15.99
CA GLU A 108 14.37 -0.84 -16.79
C GLU A 108 14.37 -2.16 -16.01
N ARG A 109 13.46 -3.05 -16.37
CA ARG A 109 13.40 -4.41 -15.80
C ARG A 109 14.50 -5.28 -16.41
N LYS A 110 15.15 -6.07 -15.57
CA LYS A 110 16.21 -7.01 -15.96
C LYS A 110 15.73 -8.45 -15.78
N THR A 111 16.36 -9.35 -16.48
CA THR A 111 16.04 -10.79 -16.43
C THR A 111 16.41 -11.43 -15.09
N ASP A 112 17.34 -10.83 -14.35
CA ASP A 112 17.80 -11.25 -13.03
C ASP A 112 17.11 -10.49 -11.88
N ASP A 113 16.11 -9.65 -12.18
CA ASP A 113 15.30 -9.00 -11.16
C ASP A 113 14.51 -10.04 -10.36
N VAL A 114 14.61 -9.94 -9.04
CA VAL A 114 13.83 -10.75 -8.11
C VAL A 114 12.75 -9.87 -7.49
N TRP A 115 11.52 -10.31 -7.62
CA TRP A 115 10.35 -9.69 -7.02
C TRP A 115 9.76 -10.60 -5.95
N TRP A 116 9.01 -10.04 -5.01
CA TRP A 116 8.36 -10.84 -3.96
C TRP A 116 7.38 -11.86 -4.54
N TRP A 117 6.64 -11.47 -5.58
CA TRP A 117 5.73 -12.32 -6.34
C TRP A 117 5.97 -12.20 -7.84
N PRO A 118 5.52 -13.20 -8.62
CA PRO A 118 5.45 -13.06 -10.06
C PRO A 118 4.63 -11.83 -10.45
N GLY A 119 5.09 -11.10 -11.45
CA GLY A 119 4.36 -9.96 -11.98
C GLY A 119 2.97 -10.34 -12.52
N LYS A 120 2.16 -9.33 -12.75
CA LYS A 120 0.84 -9.46 -13.39
C LYS A 120 0.84 -8.75 -14.73
N GLU A 121 0.18 -9.36 -15.72
CA GLU A 121 -0.05 -8.69 -17.01
C GLU A 121 -1.38 -7.90 -17.02
N PRO A 122 -1.43 -6.76 -17.73
CA PRO A 122 -0.29 -6.09 -18.39
C PRO A 122 0.67 -5.45 -17.38
N ALA A 123 1.98 -5.65 -17.56
CA ALA A 123 3.00 -5.08 -16.69
C ALA A 123 3.31 -3.63 -17.07
N GLU A 124 2.39 -2.72 -16.78
CA GLU A 124 2.45 -1.31 -17.14
C GLU A 124 3.44 -0.51 -16.29
N VAL A 125 3.53 -0.87 -15.01
CA VAL A 125 4.32 -0.17 -13.99
C VAL A 125 4.95 -1.18 -13.02
N ILE A 126 5.77 -0.72 -12.09
CA ILE A 126 6.04 -1.50 -10.89
C ILE A 126 5.02 -1.08 -9.83
N CYS A 127 4.10 -1.98 -9.50
CA CYS A 127 3.12 -1.76 -8.44
C CYS A 127 3.82 -1.73 -7.08
N HIS A 128 3.39 -0.83 -6.20
CA HIS A 128 3.79 -0.87 -4.77
C HIS A 128 3.16 -2.05 -4.06
N VAL A 129 1.95 -2.42 -4.51
CA VAL A 129 1.12 -3.52 -4.02
C VAL A 129 0.47 -3.24 -2.67
N ASP A 130 1.15 -2.55 -1.78
CA ASP A 130 0.68 -2.24 -0.43
C ASP A 130 0.76 -0.73 -0.12
N PHE A 131 0.29 0.11 -1.08
CA PHE A 131 0.23 1.56 -0.93
C PHE A 131 -0.96 1.95 -0.04
N ALA A 132 -0.78 1.80 1.26
CA ALA A 132 -1.81 1.84 2.29
C ALA A 132 -1.41 2.74 3.47
N PRO A 133 -2.37 3.22 4.29
CA PRO A 133 -2.10 4.18 5.37
C PRO A 133 -0.99 3.76 6.33
N TYR A 134 -0.89 2.47 6.65
CA TYR A 134 0.10 1.93 7.58
C TYR A 134 1.53 1.83 6.98
N ASN A 135 1.68 2.07 5.67
CA ASN A 135 2.97 2.20 4.98
C ASN A 135 3.27 3.64 4.56
N HIS A 136 2.42 4.60 4.97
CA HIS A 136 2.61 6.01 4.71
C HIS A 136 3.01 6.75 5.98
N VAL A 137 4.02 7.61 5.84
CA VAL A 137 4.50 8.46 6.93
C VAL A 137 3.85 9.82 6.84
N TYR A 138 3.32 10.27 7.96
CA TYR A 138 2.67 11.57 8.09
C TYR A 138 3.40 12.44 9.10
N ARG A 139 3.38 13.75 8.88
CA ARG A 139 3.80 14.77 9.84
C ARG A 139 2.69 15.80 9.94
N ASP A 140 2.17 16.00 11.15
CA ASP A 140 1.02 16.87 11.39
C ASP A 140 -0.19 16.55 10.47
N GLY A 141 -0.39 15.27 10.18
CA GLY A 141 -1.45 14.78 9.30
C GLY A 141 -1.21 15.01 7.80
N VAL A 142 -0.01 15.47 7.40
CA VAL A 142 0.40 15.66 6.01
C VAL A 142 1.30 14.51 5.58
N PHE A 143 1.02 13.88 4.44
CA PHE A 143 1.87 12.85 3.86
C PHE A 143 3.28 13.39 3.58
N VAL A 144 4.30 12.70 4.08
CA VAL A 144 5.71 13.06 3.87
C VAL A 144 6.54 11.93 3.24
N GLY A 145 6.03 10.71 3.19
CA GLY A 145 6.72 9.61 2.54
C GLY A 145 6.03 8.28 2.66
N ALA A 146 6.57 7.28 1.98
CA ALA A 146 6.15 5.89 2.06
C ALA A 146 7.30 4.97 2.44
N ILE A 147 6.96 3.82 3.00
CA ILE A 147 7.88 2.77 3.44
C ILE A 147 7.39 1.40 2.94
N ASP A 148 8.19 0.37 3.16
CA ASP A 148 7.86 -1.04 2.90
C ASP A 148 7.66 -1.40 1.42
N PHE A 149 8.77 -1.36 0.67
CA PHE A 149 8.79 -1.61 -0.77
C PHE A 149 9.09 -3.07 -1.15
N ASP A 150 9.18 -3.97 -0.17
CA ASP A 150 9.62 -5.36 -0.39
C ASP A 150 8.66 -6.18 -1.25
N VAL A 151 7.37 -5.83 -1.21
CA VAL A 151 6.30 -6.54 -1.91
C VAL A 151 6.03 -6.01 -3.33
N CYS A 152 6.82 -5.02 -3.80
CA CYS A 152 6.69 -4.48 -5.15
C CYS A 152 6.88 -5.53 -6.24
N TYR A 153 6.13 -5.42 -7.34
CA TYR A 153 6.31 -6.22 -8.56
C TYR A 153 5.65 -5.57 -9.79
N PRO A 154 6.05 -5.99 -11.02
CA PRO A 154 5.43 -5.47 -12.25
C PRO A 154 3.95 -5.82 -12.35
N GLY A 155 3.10 -4.87 -12.74
CA GLY A 155 1.67 -5.10 -12.87
C GLY A 155 0.90 -3.93 -13.49
N PRO A 156 -0.43 -4.07 -13.64
CA PRO A 156 -1.27 -3.01 -14.16
C PRO A 156 -1.53 -1.93 -13.09
N ARG A 157 -1.67 -0.68 -13.53
CA ARG A 157 -1.99 0.45 -12.66
C ARG A 157 -3.24 0.22 -11.79
N LEU A 158 -4.25 -0.39 -12.37
CA LEU A 158 -5.51 -0.67 -11.67
C LEU A 158 -5.37 -1.66 -10.52
N TRP A 159 -4.33 -2.50 -10.52
CA TRP A 159 -4.04 -3.42 -9.41
C TRP A 159 -3.68 -2.67 -8.13
N ASP A 160 -2.84 -1.65 -8.23
CA ASP A 160 -2.46 -0.79 -7.12
C ASP A 160 -3.60 0.17 -6.73
N LEU A 161 -4.21 0.82 -7.74
CA LEU A 161 -5.33 1.73 -7.52
C LEU A 161 -6.48 1.06 -6.76
N ALA A 162 -6.82 -0.19 -7.11
CA ALA A 162 -7.88 -0.93 -6.47
C ALA A 162 -7.63 -1.13 -4.97
N TYR A 163 -6.41 -1.50 -4.59
CA TYR A 163 -6.09 -1.70 -3.19
C TYR A 163 -5.96 -0.38 -2.43
N THR A 164 -5.32 0.62 -3.02
CA THR A 164 -5.21 1.94 -2.40
C THR A 164 -6.59 2.58 -2.19
N ALA A 165 -7.48 2.50 -3.20
CA ALA A 165 -8.85 2.96 -3.04
C ALA A 165 -9.59 2.18 -1.94
N TYR A 166 -9.46 0.86 -1.89
CA TYR A 166 -10.05 0.05 -0.83
C TYR A 166 -9.58 0.49 0.57
N ARG A 167 -8.32 0.93 0.71
CA ARG A 167 -7.76 1.37 2.00
C ARG A 167 -8.12 2.80 2.38
N TYR A 168 -8.36 3.71 1.41
CA TYR A 168 -8.59 5.14 1.64
C TYR A 168 -10.03 5.60 1.39
N VAL A 169 -10.74 4.88 0.53
CA VAL A 169 -12.16 5.12 0.28
C VAL A 169 -12.96 4.06 1.04
N PRO A 170 -13.95 4.42 1.83
CA PRO A 170 -14.79 3.45 2.54
C PRO A 170 -15.71 2.72 1.55
N LEU A 171 -15.14 1.86 0.68
CA LEU A 171 -15.88 1.19 -0.39
C LEU A 171 -16.90 0.20 0.15
N VAL A 172 -16.59 -0.49 1.24
CA VAL A 172 -17.48 -1.48 1.86
C VAL A 172 -18.13 -0.92 3.11
N PRO A 173 -19.41 -1.21 3.38
CA PRO A 173 -20.01 -0.90 4.66
C PRO A 173 -19.38 -1.83 5.70
N HIS A 174 -19.11 -1.30 6.85
CA HIS A 174 -18.80 -2.10 8.00
C HIS A 174 -20.07 -2.20 8.83
N SER A 175 -20.72 -3.36 8.82
CA SER A 175 -21.65 -3.75 9.85
C SER A 175 -20.93 -4.67 10.83
N GLU A 176 -21.42 -4.74 12.06
CA GLU A 176 -20.94 -5.74 13.03
C GLU A 176 -21.11 -7.17 12.48
N ASP A 177 -22.07 -7.35 11.56
CA ASP A 177 -22.37 -8.63 10.89
C ASP A 177 -21.36 -8.99 9.79
N ASP A 178 -20.58 -8.02 9.26
CA ASP A 178 -19.60 -8.22 8.19
C ASP A 178 -18.21 -8.57 8.73
N VAL A 179 -18.02 -8.50 10.05
CA VAL A 179 -16.73 -8.80 10.68
C VAL A 179 -16.79 -10.21 11.26
N PRO A 180 -15.91 -11.13 10.82
CA PRO A 180 -15.80 -12.43 11.45
C PRO A 180 -15.52 -12.29 12.95
N ASP A 181 -16.13 -13.16 13.78
CA ASP A 181 -15.83 -13.25 15.20
C ASP A 181 -14.31 -13.38 15.44
N GLY A 182 -13.65 -12.30 15.87
CA GLY A 182 -12.22 -12.32 16.19
C GLY A 182 -11.55 -10.94 16.23
N PRO A 183 -10.47 -10.78 17.00
CA PRO A 183 -9.87 -9.50 17.37
C PRO A 183 -8.94 -8.90 16.29
N VAL A 184 -9.14 -9.21 15.02
CA VAL A 184 -8.16 -8.97 13.95
C VAL A 184 -8.18 -7.54 13.40
N PHE A 185 -9.27 -6.84 13.62
CA PHE A 185 -9.37 -5.41 13.37
C PHE A 185 -9.87 -4.71 14.62
N ASP A 186 -9.24 -3.59 14.94
CA ASP A 186 -9.81 -2.68 15.90
C ASP A 186 -11.19 -2.25 15.39
N LEU A 187 -12.23 -2.87 15.93
CA LEU A 187 -13.62 -2.64 15.54
C LEU A 187 -14.04 -1.17 15.74
N SER A 188 -13.33 -0.42 16.60
CA SER A 188 -13.53 1.01 16.75
C SER A 188 -13.18 1.76 15.47
N VAL A 189 -12.18 1.28 14.73
CA VAL A 189 -11.76 1.81 13.42
C VAL A 189 -12.79 1.48 12.33
N VAL A 190 -13.42 0.32 12.43
CA VAL A 190 -14.45 -0.16 11.50
C VAL A 190 -15.76 0.58 11.68
N ALA A 191 -16.20 0.78 12.93
CA ALA A 191 -17.41 1.49 13.25
C ALA A 191 -17.42 2.94 12.72
N GLU A 192 -16.27 3.59 12.68
CA GLU A 192 -16.13 4.96 12.17
C GLU A 192 -16.31 5.10 10.66
N ARG A 193 -16.21 4.02 9.88
CA ARG A 193 -16.46 4.01 8.42
C ARG A 193 -17.94 3.96 8.06
N THR A 194 -18.81 3.61 8.99
CA THR A 194 -20.27 3.54 8.74
C THR A 194 -20.92 4.91 8.51
N GLU A 195 -20.22 6.01 8.78
CA GLU A 195 -20.73 7.36 8.64
C GLU A 195 -20.96 7.80 7.18
N TYR A 196 -20.37 7.13 6.19
CA TYR A 196 -20.51 7.51 4.78
C TYR A 196 -21.69 6.80 4.12
N SER A 197 -22.66 7.59 3.66
CA SER A 197 -23.73 7.10 2.78
C SER A 197 -23.14 6.59 1.46
N LEU A 198 -23.87 5.74 0.74
CA LEU A 198 -23.45 5.23 -0.56
C LEU A 198 -23.09 6.35 -1.56
N PRO A 199 -23.87 7.45 -1.73
CA PRO A 199 -23.48 8.55 -2.59
C PRO A 199 -22.14 9.20 -2.18
N GLU A 200 -21.87 9.34 -0.89
CA GLU A 200 -20.61 9.92 -0.40
C GLU A 200 -19.42 9.02 -0.72
N ARG A 201 -19.58 7.70 -0.60
CA ARG A 201 -18.52 6.74 -0.94
C ARG A 201 -18.18 6.81 -2.43
N LEU A 202 -19.18 6.86 -3.29
CA LEU A 202 -19.00 7.00 -4.73
C LEU A 202 -18.35 8.34 -5.09
N ALA A 203 -18.79 9.45 -4.50
CA ALA A 203 -18.19 10.75 -4.71
C ALA A 203 -16.71 10.82 -4.27
N ARG A 204 -16.36 10.12 -3.18
CA ARG A 204 -14.97 9.99 -2.74
C ARG A 204 -14.15 9.15 -3.73
N LEU A 205 -14.72 8.07 -4.25
CA LEU A 205 -14.07 7.24 -5.27
C LEU A 205 -13.80 8.05 -6.55
N ASP A 206 -14.80 8.78 -7.04
CA ASP A 206 -14.65 9.66 -8.20
C ASP A 206 -13.58 10.74 -7.96
N THR A 207 -13.55 11.32 -6.75
CA THR A 207 -12.52 12.29 -6.36
C THR A 207 -11.11 11.67 -6.38
N PHE A 208 -10.96 10.43 -5.90
CA PHE A 208 -9.69 9.70 -5.91
C PHE A 208 -9.24 9.44 -7.36
N LEU A 209 -10.13 8.93 -8.22
CA LEU A 209 -9.84 8.63 -9.61
C LEU A 209 -9.50 9.89 -10.42
N ALA A 210 -10.24 10.97 -10.22
CA ALA A 210 -9.96 12.25 -10.86
C ALA A 210 -8.61 12.83 -10.42
N ALA A 211 -8.27 12.74 -9.13
CA ALA A 211 -6.99 13.20 -8.61
C ALA A 211 -5.80 12.37 -9.13
N TYR A 212 -6.01 11.06 -9.35
CA TYR A 212 -5.01 10.18 -9.97
C TYR A 212 -4.83 10.51 -11.46
N ALA A 213 -5.90 10.68 -12.20
CA ALA A 213 -5.83 11.00 -13.63
C ALA A 213 -5.17 12.37 -13.89
N GLY A 214 -5.42 13.36 -13.03
CA GLY A 214 -4.98 14.73 -13.25
C GLY A 214 -5.53 15.27 -14.57
N GLU A 215 -4.65 15.73 -15.46
CA GLU A 215 -5.02 16.23 -16.80
C GLU A 215 -5.04 15.13 -17.88
N ASP A 216 -4.60 13.91 -17.54
CA ASP A 216 -4.52 12.79 -18.48
C ASP A 216 -5.86 12.03 -18.54
N ALA A 217 -6.70 12.37 -19.49
CA ALA A 217 -8.01 11.73 -19.67
C ALA A 217 -7.93 10.21 -19.95
N ALA A 218 -6.79 9.71 -20.46
CA ALA A 218 -6.61 8.27 -20.70
C ALA A 218 -6.47 7.47 -19.41
N LEU A 219 -6.08 8.13 -18.31
CA LEU A 219 -5.96 7.54 -16.98
C LEU A 219 -7.14 7.86 -16.05
N LEU A 220 -8.19 8.49 -16.59
CA LEU A 220 -9.45 8.63 -15.88
C LEU A 220 -10.26 7.34 -16.02
N TYR A 221 -9.95 6.39 -15.16
CA TYR A 221 -10.66 5.12 -15.11
C TYR A 221 -12.09 5.31 -14.56
N PRO A 222 -13.11 4.65 -15.13
CA PRO A 222 -14.43 4.63 -14.53
C PRO A 222 -14.40 3.82 -13.22
N ALA A 223 -15.24 4.18 -12.25
CA ALA A 223 -15.36 3.48 -10.98
C ALA A 223 -15.61 1.98 -11.15
N SER A 224 -16.43 1.60 -12.16
CA SER A 224 -16.69 0.18 -12.48
C SER A 224 -15.43 -0.61 -12.84
N ALA A 225 -14.49 -0.01 -13.59
CA ALA A 225 -13.23 -0.66 -13.92
C ALA A 225 -12.37 -0.88 -12.66
N LEU A 226 -12.23 0.15 -11.80
CA LEU A 226 -11.50 0.01 -10.54
C LEU A 226 -12.13 -1.06 -9.66
N LEU A 227 -13.44 -1.09 -9.52
CA LEU A 227 -14.15 -2.09 -8.71
C LEU A 227 -14.01 -3.49 -9.31
N GLY A 228 -14.01 -3.61 -10.64
CA GLY A 228 -13.72 -4.88 -11.33
C GLY A 228 -12.33 -5.46 -10.99
N TRP A 229 -11.34 -4.60 -10.74
CA TRP A 229 -10.03 -5.01 -10.26
C TRP A 229 -9.96 -5.18 -8.74
N ALA A 230 -10.81 -4.50 -7.97
CA ALA A 230 -10.84 -4.63 -6.52
C ALA A 230 -11.26 -6.04 -6.09
N VAL A 231 -12.21 -6.66 -6.79
CA VAL A 231 -12.68 -8.02 -6.50
C VAL A 231 -11.50 -9.02 -6.51
N PRO A 232 -10.80 -9.26 -7.64
CA PRO A 232 -9.69 -10.21 -7.65
C PRO A 232 -8.50 -9.75 -6.77
N ARG A 233 -8.33 -8.45 -6.55
CA ARG A 233 -7.29 -7.95 -5.66
C ARG A 233 -7.53 -8.36 -4.22
N LEU A 234 -8.76 -8.27 -3.73
CA LEU A 234 -9.14 -8.70 -2.38
C LEU A 234 -9.11 -10.23 -2.24
N VAL A 235 -9.50 -10.97 -3.28
CA VAL A 235 -9.34 -12.43 -3.32
C VAL A 235 -7.86 -12.81 -3.17
N ALA A 236 -6.97 -12.15 -3.90
CA ALA A 236 -5.53 -12.41 -3.77
C ALA A 236 -4.98 -12.11 -2.36
N MET A 237 -5.52 -11.08 -1.68
CA MET A 237 -5.18 -10.80 -0.28
C MET A 237 -5.71 -11.89 0.65
N ALA A 238 -6.93 -12.39 0.39
CA ALA A 238 -7.51 -13.48 1.16
C ALA A 238 -6.68 -14.77 1.03
N ASP A 239 -6.32 -15.14 -0.20
CA ASP A 239 -5.52 -16.34 -0.46
C ASP A 239 -4.14 -16.26 0.18
N TRP A 240 -3.49 -15.08 0.12
CA TRP A 240 -2.23 -14.84 0.82
C TRP A 240 -2.40 -14.96 2.34
N SER A 241 -3.47 -14.38 2.90
CA SER A 241 -3.74 -14.41 4.34
C SER A 241 -3.98 -15.83 4.84
N ASP A 242 -4.74 -16.64 4.09
CA ASP A 242 -5.03 -18.04 4.43
C ASP A 242 -3.76 -18.91 4.47
N ALA A 243 -2.75 -18.57 3.68
CA ALA A 243 -1.47 -19.28 3.65
C ALA A 243 -0.54 -18.92 4.81
N GLN A 244 -0.88 -17.94 5.67
CA GLN A 244 -0.02 -17.51 6.77
C GLN A 244 -0.20 -18.41 8.01
N GLU A 245 0.88 -18.51 8.81
CA GLU A 245 0.85 -19.29 10.08
C GLU A 245 0.07 -18.56 11.18
N SER A 246 0.06 -17.24 11.17
CA SER A 246 -0.65 -16.42 12.17
C SER A 246 -2.15 -16.52 12.02
N ALA A 247 -2.84 -16.95 13.07
CA ALA A 247 -4.30 -17.02 13.10
C ALA A 247 -4.93 -15.62 12.84
N ALA A 248 -4.35 -14.57 13.42
CA ALA A 248 -4.78 -13.19 13.21
C ALA A 248 -4.71 -12.77 11.73
N VAL A 249 -3.66 -13.17 11.00
CA VAL A 249 -3.55 -12.88 9.57
C VAL A 249 -4.54 -13.72 8.76
N ARG A 250 -4.78 -14.98 9.12
CA ARG A 250 -5.81 -15.82 8.45
C ARG A 250 -7.22 -15.25 8.63
N ASP A 251 -7.52 -14.64 9.77
CA ASP A 251 -8.82 -14.00 9.98
C ASP A 251 -9.05 -12.82 9.02
N ASN A 252 -7.98 -12.10 8.61
CA ASN A 252 -8.07 -11.11 7.55
C ASN A 252 -8.54 -11.73 6.21
N GLY A 253 -8.20 -12.98 5.94
CA GLY A 253 -8.62 -13.68 4.73
C GLY A 253 -10.14 -13.77 4.61
N ARG A 254 -10.84 -14.11 5.71
CA ARG A 254 -12.32 -14.13 5.73
C ARG A 254 -12.92 -12.77 5.43
N MET A 255 -12.38 -11.71 6.04
CA MET A 255 -12.82 -10.35 5.80
C MET A 255 -12.63 -9.93 4.34
N TYR A 256 -11.46 -10.17 3.75
CA TYR A 256 -11.20 -9.83 2.36
C TYR A 256 -12.14 -10.56 1.40
N ARG A 257 -12.49 -11.84 1.67
CA ARG A 257 -13.48 -12.58 0.87
C ARG A 257 -14.86 -11.95 0.97
N ALA A 258 -15.35 -11.69 2.19
CA ALA A 258 -16.64 -11.05 2.40
C ALA A 258 -16.75 -9.70 1.69
N HIS A 259 -15.71 -8.87 1.77
CA HIS A 259 -15.66 -7.59 1.08
C HIS A 259 -15.63 -7.74 -0.45
N SER A 260 -14.87 -8.72 -0.96
CA SER A 260 -14.84 -9.04 -2.39
C SER A 260 -16.21 -9.47 -2.90
N GLU A 261 -16.88 -10.37 -2.18
CA GLU A 261 -18.23 -10.86 -2.51
C GLU A 261 -19.26 -9.74 -2.47
N TRP A 262 -19.19 -8.86 -1.47
CA TRP A 262 -20.09 -7.71 -1.35
C TRP A 262 -19.94 -6.75 -2.54
N ILE A 263 -18.69 -6.42 -2.94
CA ILE A 263 -18.43 -5.58 -4.11
C ILE A 263 -18.96 -6.27 -5.38
N ALA A 264 -18.66 -7.55 -5.58
CA ALA A 264 -19.09 -8.33 -6.75
C ALA A 264 -20.62 -8.45 -6.86
N ALA A 265 -21.32 -8.50 -5.74
CA ALA A 265 -22.78 -8.52 -5.67
C ALA A 265 -23.45 -7.15 -5.97
N GLY A 266 -22.67 -6.12 -6.30
CA GLY A 266 -23.21 -4.78 -6.59
C GLY A 266 -23.56 -3.98 -5.34
N GLY A 267 -22.89 -4.21 -4.23
CA GLY A 267 -23.12 -3.51 -2.95
C GLY A 267 -22.91 -2.00 -3.03
N LEU A 268 -22.17 -1.50 -4.03
CA LEU A 268 -22.02 -0.07 -4.33
C LEU A 268 -23.14 0.49 -5.23
N GLY A 269 -24.19 -0.27 -5.48
CA GLY A 269 -25.41 0.16 -6.19
C GLY A 269 -25.52 -0.37 -7.62
N PRO A 270 -26.74 -0.47 -8.15
CA PRO A 270 -27.04 -1.10 -9.44
C PRO A 270 -26.50 -0.31 -10.65
N ALA A 271 -26.11 0.95 -10.47
CA ALA A 271 -25.51 1.76 -11.52
C ALA A 271 -24.06 1.37 -11.86
N GLN A 272 -23.43 0.54 -11.01
CA GLN A 272 -22.07 0.04 -11.18
C GLN A 272 -22.15 -1.41 -11.68
N GLN A 273 -22.41 -1.61 -12.97
CA GLN A 273 -22.21 -2.92 -13.58
C GLN A 273 -20.70 -3.20 -13.58
N ILE A 274 -20.27 -4.16 -12.72
CA ILE A 274 -18.88 -4.49 -12.53
C ILE A 274 -18.53 -5.65 -13.44
N ASP A 275 -17.65 -5.41 -14.40
CA ASP A 275 -17.01 -6.47 -15.17
C ASP A 275 -15.81 -6.97 -14.36
N VAL A 276 -16.03 -8.03 -13.56
CA VAL A 276 -14.96 -8.62 -12.76
C VAL A 276 -13.87 -9.17 -13.67
N VAL A 277 -12.65 -8.70 -13.45
CA VAL A 277 -11.49 -9.15 -14.21
C VAL A 277 -11.15 -10.60 -13.82
N ASP A 278 -11.16 -11.51 -14.78
CA ASP A 278 -10.73 -12.90 -14.57
C ASP A 278 -9.20 -12.98 -14.62
N LEU A 279 -8.58 -13.19 -13.48
CA LEU A 279 -7.11 -13.31 -13.36
C LEU A 279 -6.63 -14.78 -13.43
N ARG A 280 -7.52 -15.72 -13.78
CA ARG A 280 -7.15 -17.13 -13.98
C ARG A 280 -6.47 -17.29 -15.34
N VAL A 281 -5.23 -16.79 -15.48
CA VAL A 281 -4.34 -17.08 -16.60
C VAL A 281 -2.98 -17.48 -16.04
#